data_f94f763f790cfa91ee6cdaa2f820b382
#
_entry.id   f94f763f790cfa91ee6cdaa2f820b382
#
_cell.length_a   1.000
_cell.length_b   1.000
_cell.length_c   1.000
_cell.angle_alpha   90.00
_cell.angle_beta   90.00
_cell.angle_gamma   90.00
#
_symmetry.space_group_name_H-M   'P 1'
#
loop_
_entity.id
_entity.type
_entity.pdbx_description
1 polymer ?
#
loop_
_entity_poly.entity_id
_entity_poly.type
_entity_poly.pdbx_seq_one_letter_code
_entity_poly.pdbx_strand_id
1 'polypeptide(L)'
;MTYFRSTTKPEEVVDTSQSQSEEDALWMDEVTTKQGAADFVKTIRLDVPLYNQLAEPRLRNGSSVTSLAMLLSYYGFEVDKNQLAVQLPMASYAKTSNPHQAFVGDIIGEEPTLGVAVEPIATLAKAIVGDEFEVVTGEDRSFAKLLTVLQDAKPIWLNVTKNMTQLSESDWQKWGTKKEPIMVTDKYHAVVLTGMDEEYIYYNDPLQNKELKIKTEKLNDLFDQTKKQFIYLD
;
A
#
# COMPACT_ATOMS: atom_id res chain seq x y z
N MET A 1 -10.11 13.12 19.17
CA MET A 1 -8.78 13.64 18.90
C MET A 1 -8.89 14.32 17.56
N THR A 2 -8.59 15.60 17.45
CA THR A 2 -8.75 16.36 16.19
C THR A 2 -7.39 16.32 15.48
N TYR A 3 -7.33 15.74 14.30
CA TYR A 3 -6.14 15.74 13.46
C TYR A 3 -6.10 17.02 12.64
N PHE A 4 -4.95 17.69 12.58
CA PHE A 4 -4.75 18.88 11.76
C PHE A 4 -4.16 18.48 10.41
N ARG A 5 -4.58 19.18 9.35
CA ARG A 5 -4.04 19.04 8.01
C ARG A 5 -3.08 20.18 7.70
N SER A 6 -1.87 19.86 7.21
CA SER A 6 -0.96 20.86 6.65
C SER A 6 -1.51 21.39 5.32
N THR A 7 -1.49 22.71 5.13
CA THR A 7 -2.03 23.38 3.94
C THR A 7 -1.06 23.43 2.76
N THR A 8 0.12 22.84 2.86
CA THR A 8 1.07 22.80 1.75
C THR A 8 0.75 21.62 0.82
N LYS A 9 0.13 21.94 -0.32
CA LYS A 9 -0.03 21.01 -1.44
C LYS A 9 1.34 20.68 -2.02
N PRO A 10 1.64 19.41 -2.37
CA PRO A 10 2.83 19.09 -3.15
C PRO A 10 2.76 19.84 -4.51
N GLU A 11 3.84 20.50 -4.91
CA GLU A 11 3.95 21.09 -6.25
C GLU A 11 3.98 19.96 -7.29
N GLU A 12 3.12 20.09 -8.28
CA GLU A 12 3.09 19.25 -9.46
C GLU A 12 4.34 19.55 -10.30
N VAL A 13 5.22 18.56 -10.45
CA VAL A 13 6.39 18.69 -11.33
C VAL A 13 5.89 18.61 -12.78
N VAL A 14 5.73 19.78 -13.39
CA VAL A 14 5.42 19.89 -14.81
C VAL A 14 6.71 19.64 -15.60
N ASP A 15 6.72 18.59 -16.42
CA ASP A 15 7.78 18.32 -17.40
C ASP A 15 7.72 19.36 -18.52
N THR A 16 8.71 20.27 -18.54
CA THR A 16 8.89 21.24 -19.60
C THR A 16 9.80 20.67 -20.69
N SER A 17 9.24 19.87 -21.60
CA SER A 17 9.84 19.60 -22.89
C SER A 17 8.84 19.84 -24.03
N GLN A 18 8.55 21.11 -24.29
CA GLN A 18 7.96 21.54 -25.54
C GLN A 18 8.74 22.74 -26.06
N SER A 19 9.51 22.50 -27.12
CA SER A 19 9.57 23.37 -28.32
C SER A 19 10.65 22.83 -29.27
N GLN A 20 10.25 22.25 -30.38
CA GLN A 20 10.90 22.57 -31.66
C GLN A 20 10.09 22.01 -32.85
N SER A 21 9.70 22.99 -33.66
CA SER A 21 9.48 23.00 -35.12
C SER A 21 8.29 22.26 -35.72
N GLU A 22 7.27 23.06 -35.97
CA GLU A 22 6.22 22.87 -36.97
C GLU A 22 6.80 23.04 -38.41
N GLU A 23 7.64 22.15 -38.88
CA GLU A 23 8.07 22.23 -40.32
C GLU A 23 8.35 20.89 -41.02
N ASP A 24 8.02 19.73 -40.41
CA ASP A 24 8.18 18.41 -41.07
C ASP A 24 6.88 17.60 -41.25
N ALA A 25 5.74 18.26 -41.38
CA ALA A 25 4.43 17.62 -41.57
C ALA A 25 4.02 17.54 -43.05
N LEU A 26 4.86 16.99 -43.94
CA LEU A 26 4.46 16.79 -45.33
C LEU A 26 5.17 15.65 -46.06
N TRP A 27 5.36 14.50 -45.46
CA TRP A 27 5.76 13.26 -46.17
C TRP A 27 5.50 12.04 -45.32
N MET A 28 4.26 11.65 -45.08
CA MET A 28 3.92 10.24 -44.78
C MET A 28 2.46 9.99 -45.05
N ASP A 29 2.20 9.74 -46.30
CA ASP A 29 0.99 9.09 -46.77
C ASP A 29 1.09 7.57 -46.49
N GLU A 30 0.02 7.03 -45.94
CA GLU A 30 -0.38 5.62 -45.93
C GLU A 30 0.67 4.54 -45.65
N VAL A 31 0.86 4.22 -44.35
CA VAL A 31 1.02 2.83 -43.96
C VAL A 31 0.00 2.50 -42.86
N THR A 32 -1.12 1.93 -43.28
CA THR A 32 -2.11 1.30 -42.43
C THR A 32 -1.47 0.07 -41.79
N THR A 33 -0.86 0.21 -40.66
CA THR A 33 -0.58 -0.92 -39.79
C THR A 33 -1.40 -0.75 -38.53
N LYS A 34 -2.34 -1.70 -38.34
CA LYS A 34 -2.95 -2.02 -37.05
C LYS A 34 -1.85 -2.38 -36.05
N GLN A 35 -1.22 -1.37 -35.49
CA GLN A 35 -0.47 -1.55 -34.27
C GLN A 35 -1.38 -1.05 -33.16
N GLY A 36 -1.89 -1.98 -32.35
CA GLY A 36 -2.69 -1.65 -31.18
C GLY A 36 -1.97 -0.57 -30.39
N ALA A 37 -2.71 0.43 -29.94
CA ALA A 37 -2.21 1.42 -29.01
C ALA A 37 -1.55 0.65 -27.86
N ALA A 38 -0.24 0.63 -27.82
CA ALA A 38 0.49 0.30 -26.62
C ALA A 38 0.04 1.37 -25.62
N ASP A 39 -0.72 0.97 -24.61
CA ASP A 39 -1.06 1.85 -23.50
C ASP A 39 0.28 2.35 -22.97
N PHE A 40 0.60 3.62 -23.22
CA PHE A 40 1.80 4.25 -22.70
C PHE A 40 1.68 4.24 -21.16
N VAL A 41 2.37 3.32 -20.52
CA VAL A 41 2.45 3.30 -19.06
C VAL A 41 3.20 4.57 -18.65
N LYS A 42 2.47 5.53 -18.14
CA LYS A 42 3.04 6.78 -17.63
C LYS A 42 3.95 6.45 -16.45
N THR A 43 5.23 6.79 -16.55
CA THR A 43 6.12 6.73 -15.38
C THR A 43 5.62 7.70 -14.32
N ILE A 44 5.40 7.21 -13.11
CA ILE A 44 4.94 8.00 -11.99
C ILE A 44 5.81 7.76 -10.76
N ARG A 45 6.08 8.84 -10.01
CA ARG A 45 6.77 8.82 -8.73
C ARG A 45 6.09 9.80 -7.81
N LEU A 46 5.64 9.31 -6.66
CA LEU A 46 4.95 10.09 -5.65
C LEU A 46 5.92 10.33 -4.49
N ASP A 47 5.98 11.56 -4.01
CA ASP A 47 6.81 11.93 -2.87
C ASP A 47 6.12 11.54 -1.54
N VAL A 48 5.99 10.23 -1.33
CA VAL A 48 5.43 9.67 -0.10
C VAL A 48 6.52 9.65 0.97
N PRO A 49 6.31 10.25 2.16
CA PRO A 49 7.31 10.23 3.22
C PRO A 49 7.63 8.80 3.63
N LEU A 50 8.91 8.51 3.87
CA LEU A 50 9.37 7.19 4.31
C LEU A 50 9.61 7.19 5.82
N TYR A 51 8.82 6.39 6.55
CA TYR A 51 8.94 6.22 7.99
C TYR A 51 9.49 4.84 8.35
N ASN A 52 10.32 4.80 9.40
CA ASN A 52 10.91 3.56 9.88
C ASN A 52 10.15 3.05 11.12
N GLN A 53 9.60 1.83 11.04
CA GLN A 53 8.89 1.20 12.17
C GLN A 53 9.81 0.94 13.37
N LEU A 54 11.13 0.83 13.15
CA LEU A 54 12.13 0.60 14.20
C LEU A 54 12.69 1.89 14.80
N ALA A 55 12.28 3.09 14.29
CA ALA A 55 12.56 4.36 14.99
C ALA A 55 11.86 4.39 16.35
N GLU A 56 12.50 4.94 17.36
CA GLU A 56 11.97 4.99 18.73
C GLU A 56 10.70 5.88 18.84
N PRO A 57 9.67 5.44 19.58
CA PRO A 57 9.46 4.12 20.18
C PRO A 57 9.24 3.05 19.09
N ARG A 58 9.93 1.91 19.21
CA ARG A 58 9.94 0.85 18.19
C ARG A 58 8.63 0.06 18.15
N LEU A 59 8.21 -0.26 16.93
CA LEU A 59 7.10 -1.20 16.67
C LEU A 59 7.63 -2.32 15.76
N ARG A 60 8.22 -3.37 16.32
CA ARG A 60 8.87 -4.43 15.53
C ARG A 60 7.92 -5.14 14.57
N ASN A 61 6.65 -5.21 14.92
CA ASN A 61 5.57 -5.79 14.10
C ASN A 61 4.60 -4.71 13.58
N GLY A 62 5.03 -3.43 13.57
CA GLY A 62 4.18 -2.27 13.29
C GLY A 62 4.15 -1.82 11.82
N SER A 63 4.48 -2.69 10.85
CA SER A 63 4.49 -2.29 9.43
C SER A 63 3.15 -1.74 8.96
N SER A 64 2.03 -2.33 9.40
CA SER A 64 0.69 -1.91 9.00
C SER A 64 0.37 -0.46 9.38
N VAL A 65 0.62 -0.08 10.63
CA VAL A 65 0.38 1.30 11.10
C VAL A 65 1.44 2.28 10.61
N THR A 66 2.69 1.84 10.42
CA THR A 66 3.76 2.70 9.89
C THR A 66 3.49 3.03 8.43
N SER A 67 3.08 2.04 7.62
CA SER A 67 2.68 2.25 6.23
C SER A 67 1.40 3.10 6.13
N LEU A 68 0.44 2.93 7.07
CA LEU A 68 -0.72 3.82 7.12
C LEU A 68 -0.31 5.26 7.45
N ALA A 69 0.63 5.48 8.37
CA ALA A 69 1.15 6.81 8.67
C ALA A 69 1.79 7.45 7.44
N MET A 70 2.58 6.70 6.65
CA MET A 70 3.16 7.21 5.39
C MET A 70 2.07 7.61 4.39
N LEU A 71 1.05 6.75 4.19
CA LEU A 71 -0.08 7.04 3.30
C LEU A 71 -0.82 8.31 3.72
N LEU A 72 -1.21 8.41 4.99
CA LEU A 72 -1.97 9.56 5.51
C LEU A 72 -1.16 10.85 5.48
N SER A 73 0.14 10.78 5.78
CA SER A 73 1.03 11.95 5.73
C SER A 73 1.22 12.50 4.32
N TYR A 74 1.17 11.64 3.28
CA TYR A 74 1.17 12.11 1.88
C TYR A 74 -0.03 13.03 1.59
N TYR A 75 -1.18 12.76 2.20
CA TYR A 75 -2.37 13.59 2.08
C TYR A 75 -2.42 14.77 3.08
N GLY A 76 -1.34 14.97 3.84
CA GLY A 76 -1.19 16.11 4.76
C GLY A 76 -1.79 15.90 6.15
N PHE A 77 -2.15 14.67 6.53
CA PHE A 77 -2.56 14.37 7.91
C PHE A 77 -1.35 14.25 8.82
N GLU A 78 -1.36 14.98 9.94
CA GLU A 78 -0.32 14.90 10.96
C GLU A 78 -0.55 13.69 11.88
N VAL A 79 0.07 12.56 11.52
CA VAL A 79 -0.05 11.30 12.26
C VAL A 79 1.32 10.61 12.37
N ASP A 80 1.52 9.87 13.45
CA ASP A 80 2.66 8.98 13.59
C ASP A 80 2.25 7.53 13.90
N LYS A 81 3.18 6.61 13.65
CA LYS A 81 2.95 5.16 13.81
C LYS A 81 2.51 4.75 15.22
N ASN A 82 3.02 5.43 16.26
CA ASN A 82 2.71 5.06 17.65
C ASN A 82 1.32 5.56 18.06
N GLN A 83 0.92 6.74 17.58
CA GLN A 83 -0.45 7.25 17.76
C GLN A 83 -1.47 6.31 17.09
N LEU A 84 -1.15 5.82 15.87
CA LEU A 84 -1.99 4.86 15.17
C LEU A 84 -2.03 3.50 15.89
N ALA A 85 -0.89 3.03 16.40
CA ALA A 85 -0.83 1.76 17.13
C ALA A 85 -1.69 1.76 18.40
N VAL A 86 -1.76 2.89 19.11
CA VAL A 86 -2.61 3.04 20.32
C VAL A 86 -4.10 2.99 19.98
N GLN A 87 -4.49 3.42 18.78
CA GLN A 87 -5.90 3.44 18.34
C GLN A 87 -6.33 2.14 17.65
N LEU A 88 -5.36 1.30 17.24
CA LEU A 88 -5.66 0.03 16.59
C LEU A 88 -6.23 -0.96 17.61
N PRO A 89 -7.38 -1.62 17.35
CA PRO A 89 -7.86 -2.69 18.20
C PRO A 89 -6.82 -3.80 18.34
N MET A 90 -6.55 -4.23 19.57
CA MET A 90 -5.57 -5.26 19.89
C MET A 90 -6.25 -6.51 20.47
N ALA A 91 -5.74 -7.68 20.10
CA ALA A 91 -6.18 -8.97 20.65
C ALA A 91 -4.97 -9.85 20.99
N SER A 92 -5.12 -10.71 22.00
CA SER A 92 -4.08 -11.66 22.37
C SER A 92 -3.82 -12.68 21.26
N TYR A 93 -2.60 -13.26 21.24
CA TYR A 93 -2.26 -14.36 20.34
C TYR A 93 -2.98 -15.64 20.75
N ALA A 94 -4.24 -15.76 20.36
CA ALA A 94 -5.12 -16.88 20.69
C ALA A 94 -5.97 -17.28 19.49
N LYS A 95 -6.29 -18.59 19.38
CA LYS A 95 -7.11 -19.11 18.27
C LYS A 95 -8.53 -18.50 18.17
N THR A 96 -8.99 -17.84 19.23
CA THR A 96 -10.28 -17.12 19.26
C THR A 96 -10.18 -15.68 18.71
N SER A 97 -8.96 -15.16 18.57
CA SER A 97 -8.72 -13.81 18.04
C SER A 97 -8.76 -13.83 16.51
N ASN A 98 -9.30 -12.76 15.90
CA ASN A 98 -9.48 -12.65 14.46
C ASN A 98 -8.70 -11.45 13.90
N PRO A 99 -7.70 -11.64 13.01
CA PRO A 99 -6.93 -10.55 12.42
C PRO A 99 -7.77 -9.60 11.54
N HIS A 100 -8.96 -10.01 11.10
CA HIS A 100 -9.92 -9.14 10.42
C HIS A 100 -10.69 -8.21 11.37
N GLN A 101 -10.51 -8.34 12.69
CA GLN A 101 -11.16 -7.51 13.71
C GLN A 101 -10.19 -6.72 14.57
N ALA A 102 -8.96 -7.22 14.74
CA ALA A 102 -7.95 -6.61 15.59
C ALA A 102 -6.53 -7.04 15.16
N PHE A 103 -5.52 -6.31 15.61
CA PHE A 103 -4.14 -6.77 15.56
C PHE A 103 -3.96 -7.91 16.58
N VAL A 104 -3.59 -9.09 16.11
CA VAL A 104 -3.44 -10.29 16.92
C VAL A 104 -1.99 -10.51 17.30
N GLY A 105 -1.69 -10.40 18.60
CA GLY A 105 -0.35 -10.56 19.15
C GLY A 105 0.26 -9.24 19.64
N ASP A 106 1.59 -9.13 19.59
CA ASP A 106 2.34 -8.01 20.13
C ASP A 106 2.94 -7.14 19.01
N ILE A 107 2.47 -5.91 18.88
CA ILE A 107 2.94 -4.95 17.90
C ILE A 107 4.36 -4.44 18.21
N ILE A 108 4.78 -4.45 19.48
CA ILE A 108 6.12 -4.07 19.93
C ILE A 108 7.13 -5.17 19.54
N GLY A 109 6.70 -6.43 19.54
CA GLY A 109 7.44 -7.55 18.97
C GLY A 109 8.25 -8.38 19.95
N GLU A 110 7.83 -8.46 21.21
CA GLU A 110 8.43 -9.32 22.23
C GLU A 110 7.77 -10.70 22.29
N GLU A 111 6.48 -10.78 21.94
CA GLU A 111 5.66 -11.97 21.99
C GLU A 111 5.19 -12.43 20.59
N PRO A 112 4.69 -13.66 20.46
CA PRO A 112 4.17 -14.16 19.17
C PRO A 112 3.12 -13.25 18.57
N THR A 113 3.18 -13.07 17.25
CA THR A 113 2.32 -12.15 16.51
C THR A 113 1.82 -12.79 15.22
N LEU A 114 0.52 -12.64 14.98
CA LEU A 114 -0.10 -12.94 13.69
C LEU A 114 -0.23 -11.67 12.82
N GLY A 115 -0.35 -10.50 13.47
CA GLY A 115 -0.57 -9.22 12.78
C GLY A 115 -2.04 -8.90 12.57
N VAL A 116 -2.33 -8.13 11.51
CA VAL A 116 -3.66 -7.60 11.21
C VAL A 116 -3.95 -7.67 9.72
N ALA A 117 -5.20 -7.95 9.36
CA ALA A 117 -5.73 -7.83 8.02
C ALA A 117 -6.11 -6.36 7.71
N VAL A 118 -6.62 -6.11 6.50
CA VAL A 118 -6.86 -4.75 6.01
C VAL A 118 -7.99 -4.03 6.73
N GLU A 119 -9.02 -4.72 7.22
CA GLU A 119 -10.25 -4.10 7.71
C GLU A 119 -10.05 -3.21 8.95
N PRO A 120 -9.29 -3.63 9.99
CA PRO A 120 -9.02 -2.74 11.13
C PRO A 120 -8.18 -1.51 10.71
N ILE A 121 -7.28 -1.66 9.73
CA ILE A 121 -6.46 -0.55 9.21
C ILE A 121 -7.32 0.42 8.40
N ALA A 122 -8.23 -0.08 7.57
CA ALA A 122 -9.17 0.75 6.82
C ALA A 122 -10.13 1.50 7.76
N THR A 123 -10.61 0.85 8.82
CA THR A 123 -11.44 1.49 9.85
C THR A 123 -10.68 2.61 10.56
N LEU A 124 -9.40 2.37 10.89
CA LEU A 124 -8.54 3.38 11.50
C LEU A 124 -8.29 4.56 10.53
N ALA A 125 -7.99 4.27 9.26
CA ALA A 125 -7.83 5.29 8.23
C ALA A 125 -9.09 6.16 8.12
N LYS A 126 -10.28 5.55 8.04
CA LYS A 126 -11.56 6.26 7.95
C LYS A 126 -11.83 7.15 9.16
N ALA A 127 -11.48 6.72 10.37
CA ALA A 127 -11.63 7.53 11.58
C ALA A 127 -10.75 8.79 11.56
N ILE A 128 -9.65 8.78 10.80
CA ILE A 128 -8.72 9.90 10.70
C ILE A 128 -9.12 10.84 9.57
N VAL A 129 -9.40 10.30 8.37
CA VAL A 129 -9.72 11.14 7.21
C VAL A 129 -11.14 11.72 7.26
N GLY A 130 -12.03 11.11 8.06
CA GLY A 130 -13.42 11.57 8.19
C GLY A 130 -14.15 11.54 6.84
N ASP A 131 -14.78 12.67 6.51
CA ASP A 131 -15.52 12.87 5.27
C ASP A 131 -14.66 13.56 4.17
N GLU A 132 -13.36 13.81 4.42
CA GLU A 132 -12.49 14.46 3.45
C GLU A 132 -12.08 13.53 2.30
N PHE A 133 -12.00 12.23 2.57
CA PHE A 133 -11.64 11.20 1.61
C PHE A 133 -12.49 9.95 1.79
N GLU A 134 -12.79 9.27 0.67
CA GLU A 134 -13.29 7.91 0.70
C GLU A 134 -12.13 6.94 0.91
N VAL A 135 -12.21 6.10 1.94
CA VAL A 135 -11.25 5.00 2.15
C VAL A 135 -11.69 3.80 1.33
N VAL A 136 -10.99 3.55 0.24
CA VAL A 136 -11.30 2.44 -0.68
C VAL A 136 -10.45 1.24 -0.34
N THR A 137 -11.11 0.10 -0.10
CA THR A 137 -10.52 -1.22 0.13
C THR A 137 -11.46 -2.30 -0.43
N GLY A 138 -11.03 -3.54 -0.51
CA GLY A 138 -11.90 -4.65 -0.93
C GLY A 138 -11.14 -5.75 -1.64
N GLU A 139 -11.82 -6.88 -1.88
CA GLU A 139 -11.25 -8.09 -2.49
C GLU A 139 -11.52 -8.18 -4.01
N ASP A 140 -12.43 -7.38 -4.54
CA ASP A 140 -12.95 -7.44 -5.92
C ASP A 140 -12.18 -6.54 -6.92
N ARG A 141 -11.13 -5.86 -6.46
CA ARG A 141 -10.27 -5.07 -7.34
C ARG A 141 -9.19 -5.94 -7.97
N SER A 142 -9.07 -5.84 -9.30
CA SER A 142 -7.95 -6.47 -10.00
C SER A 142 -6.65 -5.67 -9.76
N PHE A 143 -5.52 -6.32 -9.91
CA PHE A 143 -4.22 -5.65 -9.86
C PHE A 143 -4.12 -4.53 -10.92
N ALA A 144 -4.63 -4.76 -12.12
CA ALA A 144 -4.70 -3.73 -13.18
C ALA A 144 -5.46 -2.47 -12.73
N LYS A 145 -6.54 -2.62 -11.94
CA LYS A 145 -7.24 -1.46 -11.37
C LYS A 145 -6.37 -0.69 -10.37
N LEU A 146 -5.56 -1.39 -9.56
CA LEU A 146 -4.62 -0.72 -8.65
C LEU A 146 -3.54 0.05 -9.42
N LEU A 147 -3.06 -0.49 -10.56
CA LEU A 147 -2.13 0.25 -11.42
C LEU A 147 -2.75 1.55 -11.95
N THR A 148 -4.04 1.52 -12.34
CA THR A 148 -4.77 2.75 -12.73
C THR A 148 -4.82 3.76 -11.58
N VAL A 149 -5.12 3.32 -10.35
CA VAL A 149 -5.14 4.19 -9.16
C VAL A 149 -3.76 4.84 -8.94
N LEU A 150 -2.69 4.06 -9.10
CA LEU A 150 -1.33 4.56 -8.95
C LEU A 150 -0.97 5.56 -10.07
N GLN A 151 -1.44 5.32 -11.32
CA GLN A 151 -1.30 6.25 -12.45
C GLN A 151 -2.07 7.56 -12.23
N ASP A 152 -3.15 7.53 -11.45
CA ASP A 152 -3.92 8.71 -11.04
C ASP A 152 -3.28 9.45 -9.84
N ALA A 153 -1.99 9.20 -9.60
CA ALA A 153 -1.19 9.80 -8.52
C ALA A 153 -1.73 9.55 -7.10
N LYS A 154 -2.32 8.39 -6.87
CA LYS A 154 -2.81 7.97 -5.55
C LYS A 154 -1.90 6.86 -5.01
N PRO A 155 -1.14 7.08 -3.93
CA PRO A 155 -0.35 6.03 -3.30
C PRO A 155 -1.27 4.98 -2.67
N ILE A 156 -0.76 3.73 -2.58
CA ILE A 156 -1.56 2.60 -2.15
C ILE A 156 -0.86 1.89 -0.98
N TRP A 157 -1.51 1.83 0.18
CA TRP A 157 -1.13 0.89 1.23
C TRP A 157 -1.45 -0.53 0.76
N LEU A 158 -0.49 -1.43 0.88
CA LEU A 158 -0.64 -2.80 0.40
C LEU A 158 -0.12 -3.79 1.44
N ASN A 159 -0.92 -4.81 1.75
CA ASN A 159 -0.44 -5.94 2.53
C ASN A 159 0.26 -6.94 1.60
N VAL A 160 1.51 -7.18 1.89
CA VAL A 160 2.41 -8.08 1.15
C VAL A 160 3.09 -9.02 2.13
N THR A 161 4.23 -9.57 1.79
CA THR A 161 5.10 -10.32 2.70
C THR A 161 6.43 -9.59 2.89
N LYS A 162 7.07 -9.83 4.02
CA LYS A 162 8.41 -9.30 4.28
C LYS A 162 9.39 -9.72 3.17
N ASN A 163 10.15 -8.75 2.66
CA ASN A 163 11.08 -8.92 1.54
C ASN A 163 10.41 -9.41 0.23
N MET A 164 9.11 -9.21 0.05
CA MET A 164 8.35 -9.66 -1.12
C MET A 164 8.54 -11.16 -1.42
N THR A 165 8.60 -11.98 -0.36
CA THR A 165 8.74 -13.43 -0.48
C THR A 165 7.41 -14.05 -0.89
N GLN A 166 7.42 -14.91 -1.90
CA GLN A 166 6.23 -15.66 -2.31
C GLN A 166 5.77 -16.61 -1.20
N LEU A 167 4.46 -16.76 -1.05
CA LEU A 167 3.85 -17.68 -0.09
C LEU A 167 3.66 -19.06 -0.70
N SER A 168 3.86 -20.07 0.12
CA SER A 168 3.54 -21.47 -0.16
C SER A 168 2.33 -21.93 0.67
N GLU A 169 1.78 -23.08 0.38
CA GLU A 169 0.66 -23.64 1.17
C GLU A 169 1.05 -23.83 2.65
N SER A 170 2.33 -24.15 2.94
CA SER A 170 2.83 -24.35 4.29
C SER A 170 2.93 -23.05 5.11
N ASP A 171 2.88 -21.87 4.48
CA ASP A 171 2.87 -20.58 5.16
C ASP A 171 1.47 -20.20 5.68
N TRP A 172 0.46 -21.01 5.34
CA TRP A 172 -0.92 -20.81 5.77
C TRP A 172 -1.30 -21.80 6.87
N GLN A 173 -1.98 -21.34 7.88
CA GLN A 173 -2.47 -22.16 8.97
C GLN A 173 -3.95 -21.94 9.24
N LYS A 174 -4.64 -23.01 9.64
CA LYS A 174 -6.02 -22.91 10.13
C LYS A 174 -6.04 -22.18 11.47
N TRP A 175 -6.83 -21.14 11.55
CA TRP A 175 -7.03 -20.32 12.72
C TRP A 175 -8.52 -20.18 13.00
N GLY A 176 -8.88 -19.75 14.20
CA GLY A 176 -10.29 -19.64 14.57
C GLY A 176 -10.83 -20.88 15.27
N THR A 177 -12.14 -20.92 15.47
CA THR A 177 -12.82 -22.03 16.13
C THR A 177 -13.06 -23.18 15.13
N LYS A 178 -13.40 -24.38 15.65
CA LYS A 178 -13.77 -25.51 14.77
C LYS A 178 -15.01 -25.23 13.89
N LYS A 179 -15.87 -24.29 14.31
CA LYS A 179 -17.09 -23.91 13.58
C LYS A 179 -16.82 -22.89 12.46
N GLU A 180 -15.86 -21.99 12.68
CA GLU A 180 -15.52 -20.88 11.80
C GLU A 180 -14.00 -20.79 11.63
N PRO A 181 -13.36 -21.73 10.94
CA PRO A 181 -11.93 -21.67 10.66
C PRO A 181 -11.66 -20.65 9.55
N ILE A 182 -10.61 -19.84 9.75
CA ILE A 182 -10.04 -18.97 8.72
C ILE A 182 -8.63 -19.43 8.39
N MET A 183 -8.14 -19.10 7.20
CA MET A 183 -6.73 -19.32 6.83
C MET A 183 -5.97 -18.04 7.09
N VAL A 184 -4.90 -18.13 7.87
CA VAL A 184 -4.06 -17.00 8.23
C VAL A 184 -2.59 -17.29 7.97
N THR A 185 -1.80 -16.25 7.84
CA THR A 185 -0.34 -16.32 7.79
C THR A 185 0.28 -15.29 8.73
N ASP A 186 1.41 -15.62 9.33
CA ASP A 186 2.24 -14.70 10.12
C ASP A 186 3.27 -13.95 9.25
N LYS A 187 3.20 -14.08 7.93
CA LYS A 187 4.14 -13.50 6.97
C LYS A 187 3.72 -12.12 6.49
N TYR A 188 2.55 -11.62 6.86
CA TYR A 188 2.08 -10.32 6.41
C TYR A 188 3.03 -9.19 6.80
N HIS A 189 3.21 -8.29 5.87
CA HIS A 189 3.99 -7.07 5.99
C HIS A 189 3.37 -5.99 5.11
N ALA A 190 3.22 -4.79 5.62
CA ALA A 190 2.60 -3.72 4.86
C ALA A 190 3.65 -2.75 4.30
N VAL A 191 3.39 -2.25 3.09
CA VAL A 191 4.18 -1.26 2.38
C VAL A 191 3.27 -0.19 1.78
N VAL A 192 3.85 0.91 1.24
CA VAL A 192 3.12 1.89 0.43
C VAL A 192 3.69 1.91 -0.98
N LEU A 193 2.86 1.66 -1.98
CA LEU A 193 3.24 1.84 -3.39
C LEU A 193 3.33 3.34 -3.68
N THR A 194 4.45 3.76 -4.27
CA THR A 194 4.82 5.17 -4.46
C THR A 194 4.98 5.55 -5.92
N GLY A 195 4.93 4.58 -6.83
CA GLY A 195 5.09 4.85 -8.24
C GLY A 195 5.22 3.61 -9.10
N MET A 196 5.32 3.83 -10.40
CA MET A 196 5.51 2.78 -11.40
C MET A 196 6.21 3.29 -12.65
N ASP A 197 6.81 2.39 -13.39
CA ASP A 197 7.24 2.54 -14.77
C ASP A 197 6.76 1.34 -15.60
N GLU A 198 7.28 1.14 -16.80
CA GLU A 198 6.88 0.05 -17.69
C GLU A 198 7.17 -1.36 -17.10
N GLU A 199 8.17 -1.48 -16.23
CA GLU A 199 8.65 -2.78 -15.73
C GLU A 199 8.47 -2.93 -14.21
N TYR A 200 8.57 -1.84 -13.45
CA TYR A 200 8.67 -1.86 -12.00
C TYR A 200 7.58 -1.06 -11.31
N ILE A 201 7.20 -1.55 -10.13
CA ILE A 201 6.48 -0.80 -9.10
C ILE A 201 7.47 -0.36 -8.04
N TYR A 202 7.35 0.90 -7.61
CA TYR A 202 8.16 1.50 -6.54
C TYR A 202 7.37 1.55 -5.25
N TYR A 203 8.05 1.35 -4.12
CA TYR A 203 7.38 1.28 -2.84
C TYR A 203 8.28 1.69 -1.68
N ASN A 204 7.66 2.24 -0.65
CA ASN A 204 8.25 2.49 0.65
C ASN A 204 7.97 1.31 1.60
N ASP A 205 9.02 0.71 2.13
CA ASP A 205 8.97 -0.35 3.13
C ASP A 205 9.39 0.21 4.49
N PRO A 206 8.56 0.12 5.56
CA PRO A 206 8.88 0.67 6.88
C PRO A 206 10.07 0.00 7.60
N LEU A 207 10.64 -1.07 7.05
CA LEU A 207 11.89 -1.67 7.51
C LEU A 207 13.14 -1.16 6.78
N GLN A 208 12.97 -0.32 5.75
CA GLN A 208 14.06 0.17 4.91
C GLN A 208 14.26 1.68 5.09
N ASN A 209 15.41 2.17 4.61
CA ASN A 209 15.77 3.58 4.69
C ASN A 209 15.76 4.28 3.33
N LYS A 210 15.21 3.65 2.31
CA LYS A 210 15.07 4.17 0.95
C LYS A 210 13.91 3.50 0.25
N GLU A 211 13.39 4.15 -0.79
CA GLU A 211 12.44 3.56 -1.72
C GLU A 211 13.05 2.32 -2.41
N LEU A 212 12.23 1.31 -2.57
CA LEU A 212 12.56 0.05 -3.24
C LEU A 212 11.74 -0.12 -4.51
N LYS A 213 12.10 -1.10 -5.34
CA LYS A 213 11.30 -1.48 -6.51
C LYS A 213 11.19 -2.99 -6.67
N ILE A 214 10.10 -3.42 -7.28
CA ILE A 214 9.79 -4.82 -7.59
C ILE A 214 9.25 -4.91 -9.02
N LYS A 215 9.50 -6.01 -9.72
CA LYS A 215 8.86 -6.26 -11.02
C LYS A 215 7.35 -6.33 -10.87
N THR A 216 6.64 -5.67 -11.78
CA THR A 216 5.18 -5.57 -11.78
C THR A 216 4.50 -6.95 -11.72
N GLU A 217 4.97 -7.91 -12.53
CA GLU A 217 4.45 -9.29 -12.53
C GLU A 217 4.60 -9.98 -11.17
N LYS A 218 5.79 -9.82 -10.54
CA LYS A 218 6.06 -10.43 -9.23
C LYS A 218 5.15 -9.87 -8.13
N LEU A 219 4.87 -8.56 -8.19
CA LEU A 219 3.94 -7.94 -7.24
C LEU A 219 2.51 -8.39 -7.48
N ASN A 220 2.09 -8.59 -8.74
CA ASN A 220 0.78 -9.13 -9.07
C ASN A 220 0.54 -10.51 -8.46
N ASP A 221 1.51 -11.42 -8.62
CA ASP A 221 1.41 -12.76 -8.01
C ASP A 221 1.31 -12.69 -6.48
N LEU A 222 2.10 -11.82 -5.87
CA LEU A 222 2.09 -11.64 -4.42
C LEU A 222 0.78 -11.00 -3.92
N PHE A 223 0.21 -10.06 -4.68
CA PHE A 223 -1.08 -9.45 -4.39
C PHE A 223 -2.21 -10.48 -4.30
N ASP A 224 -2.25 -11.43 -5.24
CA ASP A 224 -3.22 -12.53 -5.21
C ASP A 224 -2.97 -13.46 -4.01
N GLN A 225 -1.71 -13.81 -3.75
CA GLN A 225 -1.33 -14.66 -2.62
C GLN A 225 -1.68 -14.04 -1.27
N THR A 226 -1.56 -12.72 -1.11
CA THR A 226 -1.89 -11.99 0.12
C THR A 226 -3.36 -11.57 0.23
N LYS A 227 -4.24 -12.17 -0.59
CA LYS A 227 -5.70 -11.96 -0.56
C LYS A 227 -6.12 -10.53 -0.91
N LYS A 228 -5.37 -9.86 -1.79
CA LYS A 228 -5.73 -8.56 -2.39
C LYS A 228 -6.04 -7.46 -1.36
N GLN A 229 -5.30 -7.42 -0.26
CA GLN A 229 -5.52 -6.47 0.82
C GLN A 229 -4.84 -5.13 0.54
N PHE A 230 -5.61 -4.10 0.24
CA PHE A 230 -5.12 -2.77 -0.12
C PHE A 230 -5.97 -1.65 0.50
N ILE A 231 -5.42 -0.44 0.58
CA ILE A 231 -6.12 0.81 0.91
C ILE A 231 -5.57 1.92 0.02
N TYR A 232 -6.46 2.72 -0.56
CA TYR A 232 -6.14 4.03 -1.10
C TYR A 232 -7.24 5.04 -0.72
N LEU A 233 -6.93 6.34 -0.86
CA LEU A 233 -7.88 7.42 -0.60
C LEU A 233 -8.36 8.00 -1.94
N ASP A 234 -9.70 8.18 -2.05
CA ASP A 234 -10.37 8.71 -3.24
C ASP A 234 -11.09 10.01 -2.94
#